data_a5021bc18843684bbd577fbea8ca2494
#
_entry.id   a5021bc18843684bbd577fbea8ca2494
#
_cell.length_a   1.000
_cell.length_b   1.000
_cell.length_c   1.000
_cell.angle_alpha   90.00
_cell.angle_beta   90.00
_cell.angle_gamma   90.00
#
_symmetry.space_group_name_H-M   'P 1'
#
loop_
_entity.id
_entity.type
_entity.pdbx_description
1 polymer ?
#
loop_
_entity_poly.entity_id
_entity_poly.type
_entity_poly.pdbx_seq_one_letter_code
_entity_poly.pdbx_strand_id
1 'polypeptide(L)'
;MTRASQGDGLAAWQQIYSVLTHPRCINCHTATNYPQQGDDRHRHFANVVRGPEGKGVPALNCATCHQESNASTGVPGGHNWHLAPLSMAWQDRNDNALSSAAICAAITDRSKNHNLDGPGLLKHHEEEPLVLWAWQPGERLDGSHRSVPPLSHAEFVEATRRWVEARTPCPQK
;
A
#
# COMPACT_ATOMS: atom_id res chain seq x y z
N MET A 1 21.67 -3.31 24.35
CA MET A 1 20.85 -3.63 23.17
C MET A 1 21.76 -3.51 21.95
N THR A 2 22.00 -4.62 21.26
CA THR A 2 22.82 -4.65 20.03
C THR A 2 22.02 -3.93 18.93
N ARG A 3 22.63 -2.91 18.33
CA ARG A 3 22.01 -2.16 17.23
C ARG A 3 21.82 -3.08 16.01
N ALA A 4 20.64 -3.05 15.39
CA ALA A 4 20.37 -3.80 14.17
C ALA A 4 21.43 -3.47 13.11
N SER A 5 21.98 -4.49 12.45
CA SER A 5 22.97 -4.30 11.40
C SER A 5 22.31 -3.82 10.11
N GLN A 6 23.11 -3.23 9.21
CA GLN A 6 22.61 -2.87 7.88
C GLN A 6 22.11 -4.10 7.12
N GLY A 7 22.74 -5.26 7.29
CA GLY A 7 22.30 -6.52 6.68
C GLY A 7 20.94 -6.97 7.18
N ASP A 8 20.69 -6.86 8.49
CA ASP A 8 19.38 -7.19 9.08
C ASP A 8 18.29 -6.24 8.56
N GLY A 9 18.63 -4.95 8.40
CA GLY A 9 17.72 -3.96 7.81
C GLY A 9 17.37 -4.26 6.36
N LEU A 10 18.34 -4.66 5.54
CA LEU A 10 18.09 -5.05 4.15
C LEU A 10 17.24 -6.33 4.05
N ALA A 11 17.47 -7.31 4.93
CA ALA A 11 16.64 -8.52 5.00
C ALA A 11 15.19 -8.18 5.41
N ALA A 12 15.02 -7.29 6.39
CA ALA A 12 13.71 -6.79 6.78
C ALA A 12 13.03 -6.03 5.63
N TRP A 13 13.78 -5.22 4.88
CA TRP A 13 13.26 -4.53 3.71
C TRP A 13 12.71 -5.49 2.64
N GLN A 14 13.35 -6.64 2.38
CA GLN A 14 12.83 -7.63 1.42
C GLN A 14 11.47 -8.20 1.86
N GLN A 15 11.26 -8.39 3.14
CA GLN A 15 9.96 -8.78 3.70
C GLN A 15 8.92 -7.67 3.47
N ILE A 16 9.27 -6.41 3.76
CA ILE A 16 8.41 -5.25 3.49
C ILE A 16 8.07 -5.18 1.99
N TYR A 17 9.04 -5.27 1.10
CA TYR A 17 8.85 -5.21 -0.34
C TYR A 17 7.87 -6.27 -0.85
N SER A 18 7.91 -7.49 -0.32
CA SER A 18 6.95 -8.55 -0.69
C SER A 18 5.51 -8.20 -0.36
N VAL A 19 5.29 -7.43 0.70
CA VAL A 19 3.96 -6.92 1.08
C VAL A 19 3.55 -5.75 0.18
N LEU A 20 4.44 -4.79 -0.05
CA LEU A 20 4.14 -3.58 -0.82
C LEU A 20 3.79 -3.87 -2.27
N THR A 21 4.34 -4.94 -2.85
CA THR A 21 4.06 -5.37 -4.22
C THR A 21 2.84 -6.29 -4.34
N HIS A 22 2.22 -6.65 -3.21
CA HIS A 22 0.98 -7.41 -3.21
C HIS A 22 -0.20 -6.56 -3.74
N PRO A 23 -1.19 -7.14 -4.46
CA PRO A 23 -2.33 -6.41 -5.00
C PRO A 23 -3.06 -5.51 -3.99
N ARG A 24 -3.14 -5.92 -2.72
CA ARG A 24 -3.79 -5.11 -1.65
C ARG A 24 -3.11 -3.76 -1.40
N CYS A 25 -1.85 -3.63 -1.72
CA CYS A 25 -1.07 -2.39 -1.59
C CYS A 25 -0.91 -1.69 -2.94
N ILE A 26 -0.39 -2.41 -3.95
CA ILE A 26 0.01 -1.80 -5.21
C ILE A 26 -1.18 -1.32 -6.06
N ASN A 27 -2.39 -1.86 -5.87
CA ASN A 27 -3.60 -1.38 -6.55
C ASN A 27 -3.94 0.07 -6.18
N CYS A 28 -3.65 0.51 -4.95
CA CYS A 28 -3.81 1.89 -4.52
C CYS A 28 -2.57 2.74 -4.84
N HIS A 29 -1.37 2.14 -4.80
CA HIS A 29 -0.10 2.75 -5.16
C HIS A 29 0.19 2.64 -6.67
N THR A 30 -0.84 2.81 -7.49
CA THR A 30 -0.78 2.74 -8.95
C THR A 30 -0.25 4.03 -9.58
N ALA A 31 0.46 3.90 -10.72
CA ALA A 31 0.87 5.03 -11.55
C ALA A 31 -0.23 5.51 -12.52
N THR A 32 -1.35 4.79 -12.61
CA THR A 32 -2.44 5.08 -13.54
C THR A 32 -3.32 6.24 -13.07
N ASN A 33 -4.05 6.84 -13.99
CA ASN A 33 -5.09 7.83 -13.68
C ASN A 33 -6.42 7.18 -13.24
N TYR A 34 -6.38 5.94 -12.83
CA TYR A 34 -7.53 5.18 -12.32
C TYR A 34 -7.05 4.19 -11.24
N PRO A 35 -7.90 3.80 -10.30
CA PRO A 35 -7.59 2.74 -9.37
C PRO A 35 -7.54 1.39 -10.08
N GLN A 36 -6.69 0.50 -9.61
CA GLN A 36 -6.73 -0.92 -9.97
C GLN A 36 -7.48 -1.71 -8.91
N GLN A 37 -8.03 -2.86 -9.30
CA GLN A 37 -8.74 -3.75 -8.37
C GLN A 37 -8.50 -5.22 -8.73
N GLY A 38 -8.88 -6.10 -7.80
CA GLY A 38 -8.69 -7.54 -7.96
C GLY A 38 -7.25 -7.98 -7.71
N ASP A 39 -7.06 -9.30 -7.75
CA ASP A 39 -5.73 -9.90 -7.59
C ASP A 39 -4.95 -9.86 -8.90
N ASP A 40 -5.65 -9.77 -10.02
CA ASP A 40 -5.13 -9.57 -11.37
C ASP A 40 -4.85 -8.09 -11.70
N ARG A 41 -5.18 -7.17 -10.78
CA ARG A 41 -4.90 -5.74 -10.88
C ARG A 41 -5.52 -5.06 -12.09
N HIS A 42 -6.69 -5.52 -12.54
CA HIS A 42 -7.40 -4.89 -13.64
C HIS A 42 -7.90 -3.48 -13.27
N ARG A 43 -8.25 -2.69 -14.28
CA ARG A 43 -8.84 -1.36 -14.09
C ARG A 43 -10.14 -1.48 -13.27
N HIS A 44 -10.32 -0.56 -12.34
CA HIS A 44 -11.53 -0.46 -11.51
C HIS A 44 -12.79 -0.33 -12.39
N PHE A 45 -13.83 -1.07 -12.04
CA PHE A 45 -15.13 -0.99 -12.71
C PHE A 45 -15.75 0.41 -12.56
N ALA A 46 -16.83 0.67 -13.32
CA ALA A 46 -17.53 1.96 -13.36
C ALA A 46 -16.69 3.14 -13.87
N ASN A 47 -15.55 2.88 -14.54
CA ASN A 47 -14.68 3.92 -15.10
C ASN A 47 -14.24 5.01 -14.11
N VAL A 48 -14.09 4.65 -12.85
CA VAL A 48 -13.55 5.56 -11.83
C VAL A 48 -12.19 6.09 -12.25
N VAL A 49 -11.94 7.36 -12.04
CA VAL A 49 -10.65 8.01 -12.25
C VAL A 49 -10.09 8.52 -10.93
N ARG A 50 -8.77 8.75 -10.88
CA ARG A 50 -8.05 9.20 -9.68
C ARG A 50 -8.67 10.47 -9.07
N GLY A 51 -8.97 11.48 -9.88
CA GLY A 51 -9.47 12.77 -9.40
C GLY A 51 -8.52 13.51 -8.46
N PRO A 52 -8.96 14.65 -7.91
CA PRO A 52 -8.21 15.38 -6.90
C PRO A 52 -7.98 14.53 -5.64
N GLU A 53 -6.78 14.63 -5.08
CA GLU A 53 -6.38 13.92 -3.85
C GLU A 53 -6.56 12.38 -3.89
N GLY A 54 -6.70 11.80 -5.08
CA GLY A 54 -6.94 10.35 -5.21
C GLY A 54 -8.34 9.89 -4.80
N LYS A 55 -9.29 10.79 -4.61
CA LYS A 55 -10.63 10.52 -4.09
C LYS A 55 -11.73 10.39 -5.15
N GLY A 56 -11.34 10.32 -6.42
CA GLY A 56 -12.28 10.34 -7.54
C GLY A 56 -12.72 11.77 -7.90
N VAL A 57 -13.65 11.87 -8.85
CA VAL A 57 -14.26 13.14 -9.26
C VAL A 57 -15.59 13.37 -8.52
N PRO A 58 -16.09 14.62 -8.41
CA PRO A 58 -17.30 14.90 -7.65
C PRO A 58 -18.51 14.05 -8.05
N ALA A 59 -18.67 13.74 -9.34
CA ALA A 59 -19.77 12.91 -9.84
C ALA A 59 -19.59 11.42 -9.54
N LEU A 60 -18.38 10.97 -9.22
CA LEU A 60 -18.02 9.57 -8.93
C LEU A 60 -16.88 9.55 -7.93
N ASN A 61 -17.16 9.97 -6.72
CA ASN A 61 -16.22 9.98 -5.60
C ASN A 61 -16.10 8.57 -5.00
N CYS A 62 -14.93 8.21 -4.50
CA CYS A 62 -14.67 6.92 -3.86
C CYS A 62 -15.68 6.62 -2.74
N ALA A 63 -15.96 7.61 -1.88
CA ALA A 63 -16.90 7.49 -0.77
C ALA A 63 -18.36 7.27 -1.19
N THR A 64 -18.69 7.41 -2.47
CA THR A 64 -20.04 7.06 -2.97
C THR A 64 -20.32 5.57 -2.81
N CYS A 65 -19.30 4.73 -2.97
CA CYS A 65 -19.42 3.27 -2.86
C CYS A 65 -18.63 2.70 -1.67
N HIS A 66 -17.43 3.23 -1.39
CA HIS A 66 -16.55 2.76 -0.31
C HIS A 66 -16.89 3.50 0.99
N GLN A 67 -17.56 2.82 1.90
CA GLN A 67 -17.94 3.35 3.21
C GLN A 67 -16.85 3.05 4.25
N GLU A 68 -17.13 3.31 5.53
CA GLU A 68 -16.19 3.15 6.64
C GLU A 68 -15.78 1.68 6.91
N SER A 69 -16.51 0.72 6.35
CA SER A 69 -16.25 -0.72 6.51
C SER A 69 -16.69 -1.50 5.27
N ASN A 70 -16.21 -2.73 5.14
CA ASN A 70 -16.63 -3.64 4.07
C ASN A 70 -18.14 -3.85 4.10
N ALA A 71 -18.79 -3.72 2.94
CA ALA A 71 -20.23 -3.94 2.80
C ALA A 71 -20.53 -5.42 2.53
N SER A 72 -21.73 -5.86 2.95
CA SER A 72 -22.25 -7.20 2.65
C SER A 72 -22.45 -7.48 1.15
N THR A 73 -22.48 -6.42 0.34
CA THR A 73 -22.53 -6.50 -1.13
C THR A 73 -21.17 -6.81 -1.78
N GLY A 74 -20.14 -7.02 -0.97
CA GLY A 74 -18.78 -7.29 -1.46
C GLY A 74 -18.00 -6.02 -1.86
N VAL A 75 -18.56 -4.82 -1.67
CA VAL A 75 -17.81 -3.57 -1.86
C VAL A 75 -16.87 -3.37 -0.67
N PRO A 76 -15.54 -3.23 -0.90
CA PRO A 76 -14.62 -2.96 0.19
C PRO A 76 -14.85 -1.57 0.78
N GLY A 77 -14.52 -1.41 2.06
CA GLY A 77 -14.64 -0.13 2.75
C GLY A 77 -13.57 0.04 3.82
N GLY A 78 -13.30 1.28 4.14
CA GLY A 78 -12.36 1.70 5.16
C GLY A 78 -12.37 3.21 5.25
N HIS A 79 -11.95 3.74 6.40
CA HIS A 79 -11.95 5.18 6.63
C HIS A 79 -11.17 5.94 5.55
N ASN A 80 -11.78 7.00 5.02
CA ASN A 80 -11.15 7.89 4.05
C ASN A 80 -10.58 7.16 2.81
N TRP A 81 -11.38 6.33 2.15
CA TRP A 81 -10.96 5.53 0.99
C TRP A 81 -10.44 6.42 -0.15
N HIS A 82 -9.18 6.25 -0.54
CA HIS A 82 -8.51 7.03 -1.58
C HIS A 82 -7.31 6.29 -2.18
N LEU A 83 -6.81 6.78 -3.31
CA LEU A 83 -5.55 6.33 -3.90
C LEU A 83 -4.35 7.04 -3.26
N ALA A 84 -3.25 6.34 -3.12
CA ALA A 84 -1.98 6.96 -2.77
C ALA A 84 -1.59 8.04 -3.80
N PRO A 85 -0.86 9.10 -3.41
CA PRO A 85 -0.42 10.14 -4.35
C PRO A 85 0.53 9.56 -5.40
N LEU A 86 0.58 10.17 -6.59
CA LEU A 86 1.44 9.71 -7.68
C LEU A 86 2.94 9.69 -7.31
N SER A 87 3.36 10.53 -6.36
CA SER A 87 4.73 10.49 -5.81
C SER A 87 5.06 9.17 -5.10
N MET A 88 4.03 8.44 -4.67
CA MET A 88 4.10 7.14 -4.02
C MET A 88 3.55 6.02 -4.91
N ALA A 89 3.58 6.18 -6.23
CA ALA A 89 3.31 5.09 -7.15
C ALA A 89 4.46 4.07 -7.15
N TRP A 90 4.13 2.78 -7.10
CA TRP A 90 5.09 1.67 -7.05
C TRP A 90 5.09 0.82 -8.32
N GLN A 91 4.57 1.38 -9.40
CA GLN A 91 4.47 0.76 -10.73
C GLN A 91 5.17 1.62 -11.78
N ASP A 92 5.62 0.96 -12.85
CA ASP A 92 5.99 1.63 -14.08
C ASP A 92 4.78 1.87 -15.00
N ARG A 93 5.02 2.40 -16.21
CA ARG A 93 3.97 2.70 -17.19
C ARG A 93 3.31 1.45 -17.79
N ASN A 94 3.91 0.28 -17.59
CA ASN A 94 3.42 -1.02 -18.07
C ASN A 94 2.78 -1.84 -16.95
N ASP A 95 2.41 -1.19 -15.83
CA ASP A 95 1.82 -1.79 -14.64
C ASP A 95 2.73 -2.81 -13.92
N ASN A 96 4.01 -2.89 -14.24
CA ASN A 96 4.96 -3.71 -13.50
C ASN A 96 5.35 -3.04 -12.19
N ALA A 97 5.51 -3.81 -11.13
CA ALA A 97 6.06 -3.31 -9.90
C ALA A 97 7.47 -2.73 -10.13
N LEU A 98 7.76 -1.59 -9.53
CA LEU A 98 9.10 -1.03 -9.52
C LEU A 98 10.07 -1.95 -8.77
N SER A 99 11.37 -1.82 -9.05
CA SER A 99 12.38 -2.57 -8.33
C SER A 99 12.37 -2.27 -6.83
N SER A 100 12.85 -3.22 -6.06
CA SER A 100 12.98 -3.11 -4.59
C SER A 100 13.76 -1.84 -4.20
N ALA A 101 14.84 -1.52 -4.91
CA ALA A 101 15.60 -0.29 -4.70
C ALA A 101 14.78 0.97 -5.00
N ALA A 102 13.99 0.97 -6.08
CA ALA A 102 13.21 2.13 -6.48
C ALA A 102 12.06 2.42 -5.50
N ILE A 103 11.35 1.39 -5.04
CA ILE A 103 10.28 1.55 -4.02
C ILE A 103 10.89 2.02 -2.70
N CYS A 104 12.02 1.43 -2.26
CA CYS A 104 12.70 1.86 -1.05
C CYS A 104 13.11 3.34 -1.11
N ALA A 105 13.72 3.76 -2.20
CA ALA A 105 14.10 5.15 -2.41
C ALA A 105 12.90 6.11 -2.39
N ALA A 106 11.76 5.70 -2.97
CA ALA A 106 10.54 6.51 -2.94
C ALA A 106 9.97 6.65 -1.53
N ILE A 107 9.90 5.55 -0.77
CA ILE A 107 9.33 5.53 0.58
C ILE A 107 10.20 6.32 1.56
N THR A 108 11.53 6.30 1.40
CA THR A 108 12.45 7.05 2.27
C THR A 108 12.64 8.51 1.87
N ASP A 109 12.15 8.91 0.69
CA ASP A 109 12.19 10.29 0.23
C ASP A 109 11.05 11.11 0.86
N ARG A 110 11.40 11.93 1.85
CA ARG A 110 10.44 12.75 2.60
C ARG A 110 9.69 13.77 1.73
N SER A 111 10.22 14.14 0.59
CA SER A 111 9.53 15.00 -0.37
C SER A 111 8.38 14.29 -1.10
N LYS A 112 8.36 12.96 -1.08
CA LYS A 112 7.37 12.10 -1.76
C LYS A 112 6.35 11.48 -0.81
N ASN A 113 6.76 11.18 0.42
CA ASN A 113 6.02 10.37 1.39
C ASN A 113 5.28 11.19 2.47
N HIS A 114 4.85 12.41 2.16
CA HIS A 114 4.23 13.33 3.13
C HIS A 114 5.11 13.67 4.34
N ASN A 115 6.43 13.78 4.11
CA ASN A 115 7.41 14.15 5.12
C ASN A 115 7.56 13.13 6.27
N LEU A 116 7.20 11.86 6.06
CA LEU A 116 7.37 10.81 7.06
C LEU A 116 8.84 10.44 7.20
N ASP A 117 9.29 10.35 8.44
CA ASP A 117 10.57 9.74 8.82
C ASP A 117 10.38 8.25 9.16
N GLY A 118 11.43 7.58 9.64
CA GLY A 118 11.35 6.16 10.00
C GLY A 118 10.23 5.84 11.02
N PRO A 119 10.17 6.52 12.17
CA PRO A 119 9.05 6.36 13.10
C PRO A 119 7.68 6.65 12.49
N GLY A 120 7.58 7.66 11.62
CA GLY A 120 6.34 8.00 10.90
C GLY A 120 5.92 6.91 9.93
N LEU A 121 6.86 6.29 9.22
CA LEU A 121 6.60 5.14 8.34
C LEU A 121 6.14 3.91 9.16
N LEU A 122 6.78 3.65 10.30
CA LEU A 122 6.35 2.57 11.19
C LEU A 122 4.92 2.79 11.67
N LYS A 123 4.60 3.99 12.14
CA LYS A 123 3.24 4.34 12.57
C LYS A 123 2.23 4.21 11.43
N HIS A 124 2.58 4.66 10.22
CA HIS A 124 1.72 4.51 9.03
C HIS A 124 1.44 3.03 8.73
N HIS A 125 2.44 2.16 8.76
CA HIS A 125 2.25 0.73 8.54
C HIS A 125 1.45 0.04 9.68
N GLU A 126 1.51 0.56 10.89
CA GLU A 126 0.88 -0.01 12.08
C GLU A 126 -0.59 0.41 12.24
N GLU A 127 -0.92 1.68 11.92
CA GLU A 127 -2.19 2.28 12.33
C GLU A 127 -3.08 2.78 11.17
N GLU A 128 -2.53 2.98 9.94
CA GLU A 128 -3.31 3.56 8.85
C GLU A 128 -4.48 2.64 8.44
N PRO A 129 -5.74 3.12 8.46
CA PRO A 129 -6.91 2.29 8.19
C PRO A 129 -6.87 1.55 6.85
N LEU A 130 -6.35 2.18 5.78
CA LEU A 130 -6.25 1.55 4.47
C LEU A 130 -5.11 0.52 4.39
N VAL A 131 -4.07 0.68 5.22
CA VAL A 131 -3.03 -0.35 5.39
C VAL A 131 -3.63 -1.55 6.14
N LEU A 132 -4.32 -1.32 7.25
CA LEU A 132 -4.99 -2.38 8.02
C LEU A 132 -6.01 -3.16 7.19
N TRP A 133 -6.74 -2.47 6.31
CA TRP A 133 -7.69 -3.09 5.39
C TRP A 133 -7.04 -4.20 4.53
N ALA A 134 -5.77 -4.08 4.18
CA ALA A 134 -5.08 -5.07 3.35
C ALA A 134 -5.13 -6.49 3.94
N TRP A 135 -5.22 -6.63 5.26
CA TRP A 135 -5.34 -7.92 5.96
C TRP A 135 -6.77 -8.29 6.33
N GLN A 136 -7.71 -7.37 6.15
CA GLN A 136 -9.14 -7.59 6.37
C GLN A 136 -9.97 -7.11 5.15
N PRO A 137 -9.63 -7.58 3.92
CA PRO A 137 -10.22 -7.02 2.70
C PRO A 137 -11.67 -7.47 2.46
N GLY A 138 -12.22 -8.30 3.33
CA GLY A 138 -13.56 -8.82 3.21
C GLY A 138 -13.74 -9.83 2.08
N GLU A 139 -14.98 -10.23 1.85
CA GLU A 139 -15.38 -11.15 0.81
C GLU A 139 -15.87 -10.42 -0.43
N ARG A 140 -15.85 -11.10 -1.59
CA ARG A 140 -16.54 -10.66 -2.79
C ARG A 140 -18.03 -11.01 -2.70
N LEU A 141 -18.84 -10.46 -3.62
CA LEU A 141 -20.27 -10.74 -3.67
C LEU A 141 -20.59 -12.24 -3.84
N ASP A 142 -19.70 -12.98 -4.50
CA ASP A 142 -19.82 -14.42 -4.71
C ASP A 142 -19.37 -15.27 -3.49
N GLY A 143 -19.01 -14.61 -2.38
CA GLY A 143 -18.52 -15.26 -1.17
C GLY A 143 -17.05 -15.67 -1.22
N SER A 144 -16.35 -15.43 -2.32
CA SER A 144 -14.92 -15.74 -2.38
C SER A 144 -14.09 -14.73 -1.58
N HIS A 145 -13.02 -15.20 -0.95
CA HIS A 145 -12.11 -14.35 -0.20
C HIS A 145 -11.15 -13.61 -1.13
N ARG A 146 -10.83 -12.37 -0.77
CA ARG A 146 -9.73 -11.63 -1.40
C ARG A 146 -8.41 -12.14 -0.81
N SER A 147 -7.37 -12.21 -1.65
CA SER A 147 -6.02 -12.53 -1.17
C SER A 147 -5.55 -11.49 -0.15
N VAL A 148 -4.69 -11.90 0.76
CA VAL A 148 -4.03 -11.05 1.74
C VAL A 148 -2.51 -11.08 1.50
N PRO A 149 -1.76 -10.08 2.01
CA PRO A 149 -0.30 -10.05 1.88
C PRO A 149 0.37 -11.33 2.42
N PRO A 150 1.60 -11.63 1.94
CA PRO A 150 2.29 -12.89 2.28
C PRO A 150 2.75 -12.99 3.74
N LEU A 151 2.84 -11.86 4.44
CA LEU A 151 3.12 -11.80 5.88
C LEU A 151 1.84 -11.42 6.62
N SER A 152 1.71 -11.84 7.88
CA SER A 152 0.71 -11.25 8.78
C SER A 152 1.01 -9.76 9.01
N HIS A 153 0.01 -8.98 9.40
CA HIS A 153 0.21 -7.56 9.72
C HIS A 153 1.27 -7.38 10.84
N ALA A 154 1.25 -8.23 11.86
CA ALA A 154 2.23 -8.17 12.93
C ALA A 154 3.67 -8.42 12.43
N GLU A 155 3.88 -9.38 11.54
CA GLU A 155 5.19 -9.64 10.91
C GLU A 155 5.63 -8.48 10.02
N PHE A 156 4.72 -7.86 9.28
CA PHE A 156 5.01 -6.68 8.46
C PHE A 156 5.43 -5.48 9.31
N VAL A 157 4.71 -5.21 10.39
CA VAL A 157 5.04 -4.15 11.36
C VAL A 157 6.40 -4.42 12.00
N GLU A 158 6.67 -5.66 12.41
CA GLU A 158 7.97 -6.02 13.00
C GLU A 158 9.12 -5.92 11.98
N ALA A 159 8.90 -6.30 10.74
CA ALA A 159 9.89 -6.07 9.68
C ALA A 159 10.15 -4.57 9.47
N THR A 160 9.09 -3.74 9.48
CA THR A 160 9.23 -2.29 9.40
C THR A 160 10.02 -1.75 10.59
N ARG A 161 9.75 -2.20 11.80
CA ARG A 161 10.47 -1.79 13.03
C ARG A 161 11.97 -2.08 12.89
N ARG A 162 12.34 -3.31 12.53
CA ARG A 162 13.75 -3.71 12.33
C ARG A 162 14.43 -2.88 11.24
N TRP A 163 13.73 -2.60 10.15
CA TRP A 163 14.25 -1.76 9.07
C TRP A 163 14.49 -0.31 9.53
N VAL A 164 13.57 0.26 10.30
CA VAL A 164 13.70 1.61 10.89
C VAL A 164 14.84 1.68 11.90
N GLU A 165 14.99 0.69 12.79
CA GLU A 165 16.10 0.58 13.76
C GLU A 165 17.46 0.47 13.07
N ALA A 166 17.51 -0.17 11.90
CA ALA A 166 18.70 -0.23 11.04
C ALA A 166 18.91 1.05 10.19
N ARG A 167 18.12 2.12 10.41
CA ARG A 167 18.16 3.41 9.68
C ARG A 167 17.72 3.32 8.23
N THR A 168 16.70 2.55 7.98
CA THR A 168 16.02 2.43 6.68
C THR A 168 16.96 2.19 5.49
N PRO A 169 17.87 1.17 5.54
CA PRO A 169 18.77 0.91 4.44
C PRO A 169 18.00 0.44 3.20
N CYS A 170 18.38 0.98 2.04
CA CYS A 170 17.83 0.57 0.75
C CYS A 170 18.83 -0.31 0.00
N PRO A 171 18.36 -1.32 -0.77
CA PRO A 171 19.23 -2.08 -1.64
C PRO A 171 19.85 -1.18 -2.71
N GLN A 172 21.04 -1.53 -3.16
CA GLN A 172 21.66 -0.85 -4.31
C GLN A 172 20.91 -1.22 -5.60
N LYS A 173 20.96 -0.33 -6.58
CA LYS A 173 20.33 -0.52 -7.90
C LYS A 173 20.98 -1.67 -8.65
#